data_e4b9b1d9bae0b1e3f41c1178abbaecc8
#
_entry.id   e4b9b1d9bae0b1e3f41c1178abbaecc8
#
_cell.length_a   1.000
_cell.length_b   1.000
_cell.length_c   1.000
_cell.angle_alpha   90.00
_cell.angle_beta   90.00
_cell.angle_gamma   90.00
#
_symmetry.space_group_name_H-M   'P 1'
#
loop_
_entity.id
_entity.type
_entity.pdbx_description
1 polymer ?
#
loop_
_entity_poly.entity_id
_entity_poly.type
_entity_poly.pdbx_seq_one_letter_code
_entity_poly.pdbx_strand_id
1 'polypeptide(L)'
;MKKNLITVIILALCVVNLILNILLVFVCMPSAKKTNNLISEIASVLNLELEGSKDAPAVALEDMATYNVEAQVVNLKDDGSGTSHYVQVGLTLEMDKSSKDYESLNTVLQEAGGAVFDEARNVIQNYTYEEVTDQKVQEEIKKDILDSLQKKYATQCIYNISFSKFTTQ
;
A
#
# COMPACT_ATOMS: atom_id res chain seq x y z
N MET A 1 -10.29 66.85 -14.29
CA MET A 1 -11.30 65.79 -14.49
C MET A 1 -10.81 64.59 -15.28
N LYS A 2 -9.98 64.70 -16.32
CA LYS A 2 -9.54 63.52 -17.14
C LYS A 2 -8.67 62.47 -16.37
N LYS A 3 -7.84 62.92 -15.38
CA LYS A 3 -7.02 61.98 -14.59
C LYS A 3 -7.84 61.06 -13.66
N ASN A 4 -8.94 61.56 -13.12
CA ASN A 4 -9.80 60.74 -12.24
C ASN A 4 -10.62 59.69 -13.03
N LEU A 5 -10.95 59.96 -14.30
CA LEU A 5 -11.66 59.04 -15.17
C LEU A 5 -10.79 57.80 -15.47
N ILE A 6 -9.52 58.01 -15.80
CA ILE A 6 -8.58 56.90 -16.07
C ILE A 6 -8.39 56.03 -14.83
N THR A 7 -8.26 56.63 -13.66
CA THR A 7 -8.12 55.89 -12.40
C THR A 7 -9.34 55.02 -12.09
N VAL A 8 -10.55 55.55 -12.36
CA VAL A 8 -11.81 54.78 -12.18
C VAL A 8 -11.91 53.61 -13.16
N ILE A 9 -11.49 53.82 -14.41
CA ILE A 9 -11.46 52.75 -15.42
C ILE A 9 -10.47 51.63 -15.03
N ILE A 10 -9.27 51.99 -14.56
CA ILE A 10 -8.28 51.01 -14.10
C ILE A 10 -8.82 50.24 -12.89
N LEU A 11 -9.44 50.91 -11.93
CA LEU A 11 -10.01 50.26 -10.75
C LEU A 11 -11.13 49.30 -11.15
N ALA A 12 -12.01 49.70 -12.07
CA ALA A 12 -13.07 48.81 -12.58
C ALA A 12 -12.52 47.57 -13.27
N LEU A 13 -11.47 47.71 -14.10
CA LEU A 13 -10.78 46.60 -14.74
C LEU A 13 -10.12 45.67 -13.72
N CYS A 14 -9.50 46.17 -12.66
CA CYS A 14 -8.93 45.36 -11.59
C CYS A 14 -9.99 44.53 -10.87
N VAL A 15 -11.15 45.12 -10.56
CA VAL A 15 -12.25 44.42 -9.90
C VAL A 15 -12.82 43.32 -10.79
N VAL A 16 -13.02 43.59 -12.08
CA VAL A 16 -13.48 42.58 -13.04
C VAL A 16 -12.49 41.44 -13.15
N ASN A 17 -11.18 41.72 -13.22
CA ASN A 17 -10.14 40.70 -13.27
C ASN A 17 -10.13 39.85 -11.99
N LEU A 18 -10.30 40.45 -10.82
CA LEU A 18 -10.37 39.72 -9.54
C LEU A 18 -11.58 38.78 -9.51
N ILE A 19 -12.75 39.24 -9.96
CA ILE A 19 -13.96 38.39 -10.05
C ILE A 19 -13.74 37.24 -11.02
N LEU A 20 -13.10 37.49 -12.17
CA LEU A 20 -12.81 36.43 -13.16
C LEU A 20 -11.87 35.37 -12.61
N ASN A 21 -10.83 35.77 -11.86
CA ASN A 21 -9.92 34.82 -11.20
C ASN A 21 -10.63 33.96 -10.15
N ILE A 22 -11.53 34.56 -9.36
CA ILE A 22 -12.33 33.82 -8.37
C ILE A 22 -13.22 32.79 -9.07
N LEU A 23 -13.93 33.19 -10.14
CA LEU A 23 -14.76 32.28 -10.93
C LEU A 23 -13.93 31.13 -11.53
N LEU A 24 -12.73 31.41 -12.03
CA LEU A 24 -11.83 30.41 -12.64
C LEU A 24 -11.43 29.36 -11.60
N VAL A 25 -11.11 29.79 -10.39
CA VAL A 25 -10.78 28.86 -9.28
C VAL A 25 -11.98 27.99 -8.92
N PHE A 26 -13.19 28.55 -8.81
CA PHE A 26 -14.40 27.80 -8.48
C PHE A 26 -14.83 26.81 -9.59
N VAL A 27 -14.54 27.11 -10.86
CA VAL A 27 -14.87 26.25 -12.00
C VAL A 27 -13.79 25.16 -12.19
N CYS A 28 -12.51 25.49 -12.01
CA CYS A 28 -11.40 24.54 -12.21
C CYS A 28 -11.23 23.54 -11.05
N MET A 29 -11.49 23.92 -9.80
CA MET A 29 -11.37 23.01 -8.64
C MET A 29 -12.26 21.76 -8.72
N PRO A 30 -13.55 21.83 -9.05
CA PRO A 30 -14.38 20.63 -9.20
C PRO A 30 -13.97 19.76 -10.39
N SER A 31 -13.42 20.36 -11.45
CA SER A 31 -12.92 19.61 -12.61
C SER A 31 -11.66 18.81 -12.28
N ALA A 32 -10.74 19.36 -11.51
CA ALA A 32 -9.54 18.66 -11.04
C ALA A 32 -9.88 17.46 -10.13
N LYS A 33 -10.89 17.60 -9.26
CA LYS A 33 -11.38 16.48 -8.43
C LYS A 33 -12.03 15.38 -9.26
N LYS A 34 -12.81 15.73 -10.29
CA LYS A 34 -13.40 14.74 -11.21
C LYS A 34 -12.35 14.03 -12.05
N THR A 35 -11.30 14.74 -12.49
CA THR A 35 -10.19 14.14 -13.24
C THR A 35 -9.38 13.18 -12.37
N ASN A 36 -9.11 13.53 -11.12
CA ASN A 36 -8.43 12.63 -10.18
C ASN A 36 -9.29 11.38 -9.87
N ASN A 37 -10.60 11.53 -9.74
CA ASN A 37 -11.50 10.38 -9.56
C ASN A 37 -11.56 9.50 -10.80
N LEU A 38 -11.59 10.08 -12.01
CA LEU A 38 -11.53 9.34 -13.27
C LEU A 38 -10.18 8.62 -13.44
N ILE A 39 -9.08 9.25 -13.08
CA ILE A 39 -7.76 8.61 -13.08
C ILE A 39 -7.74 7.47 -12.06
N SER A 40 -8.33 7.65 -10.89
CA SER A 40 -8.46 6.60 -9.87
C SER A 40 -9.38 5.45 -10.34
N GLU A 41 -10.48 5.75 -11.03
CA GLU A 41 -11.37 4.74 -11.61
C GLU A 41 -10.72 4.00 -12.78
N ILE A 42 -10.03 4.70 -13.68
CA ILE A 42 -9.27 4.09 -14.78
C ILE A 42 -8.11 3.25 -14.23
N ALA A 43 -7.40 3.75 -13.22
CA ALA A 43 -6.37 2.98 -12.52
C ALA A 43 -6.97 1.75 -11.83
N SER A 44 -8.17 1.84 -11.24
CA SER A 44 -8.83 0.69 -10.64
C SER A 44 -9.32 -0.33 -11.67
N VAL A 45 -9.72 0.10 -12.86
CA VAL A 45 -10.14 -0.81 -13.96
C VAL A 45 -8.92 -1.44 -14.63
N LEU A 46 -7.81 -0.71 -14.78
CA LEU A 46 -6.52 -1.25 -15.25
C LEU A 46 -5.82 -2.12 -14.19
N ASN A 47 -5.99 -1.82 -12.91
CA ASN A 47 -5.50 -2.64 -11.80
C ASN A 47 -6.33 -3.91 -11.55
N LEU A 48 -7.48 -4.09 -12.22
CA LEU A 48 -8.19 -5.37 -12.22
C LEU A 48 -7.40 -6.48 -12.95
N GLU A 49 -6.40 -6.10 -13.77
CA GLU A 49 -5.43 -7.06 -14.34
C GLU A 49 -4.08 -7.11 -13.61
N LEU A 50 -3.85 -6.19 -12.66
CA LEU A 50 -2.71 -6.16 -11.74
C LEU A 50 -3.25 -6.21 -10.31
N GLU A 51 -3.85 -7.36 -9.94
CA GLU A 51 -4.24 -7.63 -8.55
C GLU A 51 -3.00 -7.76 -7.66
N GLY A 52 -2.57 -6.63 -7.14
CA GLY A 52 -1.55 -6.52 -6.12
C GLY A 52 -1.69 -5.20 -5.39
N SER A 53 -2.27 -5.25 -4.19
CA SER A 53 -2.37 -4.19 -3.17
C SER A 53 -2.94 -2.84 -3.59
N LYS A 54 -4.24 -2.65 -3.37
CA LYS A 54 -4.96 -1.36 -3.52
C LYS A 54 -4.59 -0.29 -2.48
N ASP A 55 -3.74 -0.59 -1.51
CA ASP A 55 -3.41 0.29 -0.38
C ASP A 55 -1.91 0.53 -0.17
N ALA A 56 -1.03 0.00 -1.03
CA ALA A 56 0.39 0.28 -0.89
C ALA A 56 0.70 1.70 -1.40
N PRO A 57 1.43 2.52 -0.62
CA PRO A 57 1.92 3.81 -1.10
C PRO A 57 2.76 3.59 -2.36
N ALA A 58 2.57 4.44 -3.37
CA ALA A 58 3.37 4.39 -4.60
C ALA A 58 4.81 4.80 -4.27
N VAL A 59 5.63 3.83 -3.88
CA VAL A 59 7.07 4.03 -3.63
C VAL A 59 7.78 4.11 -4.98
N ALA A 60 8.65 5.11 -5.16
CA ALA A 60 9.44 5.23 -6.37
C ALA A 60 10.37 4.00 -6.50
N LEU A 61 10.57 3.51 -7.73
CA LEU A 61 11.36 2.29 -7.97
C LEU A 61 12.79 2.37 -7.40
N GLU A 62 13.38 3.56 -7.38
CA GLU A 62 14.69 3.82 -6.81
C GLU A 62 14.73 3.73 -5.26
N ASP A 63 13.58 3.94 -4.62
CA ASP A 63 13.40 3.88 -3.18
C ASP A 63 12.89 2.51 -2.70
N MET A 64 12.64 1.58 -3.60
CA MET A 64 12.23 0.22 -3.24
C MET A 64 13.41 -0.60 -2.71
N ALA A 65 13.18 -1.30 -1.61
CA ALA A 65 14.06 -2.34 -1.10
C ALA A 65 13.27 -3.61 -0.83
N THR A 66 13.95 -4.75 -0.90
CA THR A 66 13.33 -6.04 -0.58
C THR A 66 14.14 -6.79 0.46
N TYR A 67 13.45 -7.47 1.36
CA TYR A 67 14.04 -8.40 2.31
C TYR A 67 13.38 -9.78 2.14
N ASN A 68 14.19 -10.80 1.84
CA ASN A 68 13.71 -12.14 1.59
C ASN A 68 13.81 -13.00 2.84
N VAL A 69 12.72 -13.65 3.21
CA VAL A 69 12.62 -14.63 4.28
C VAL A 69 12.58 -16.03 3.65
N GLU A 70 13.52 -16.88 4.04
CA GLU A 70 13.61 -18.24 3.52
C GLU A 70 12.34 -19.05 3.77
N ALA A 71 12.03 -19.93 2.83
CA ALA A 71 10.84 -20.76 2.91
C ALA A 71 10.94 -21.79 4.03
N GLN A 72 9.97 -21.82 4.93
CA GLN A 72 9.84 -22.77 6.01
C GLN A 72 8.44 -23.41 5.99
N VAL A 73 8.29 -24.52 6.70
CA VAL A 73 7.03 -25.27 6.81
C VAL A 73 6.24 -24.78 8.02
N VAL A 74 4.96 -24.53 7.80
CA VAL A 74 3.98 -24.15 8.83
C VAL A 74 2.86 -25.16 8.88
N ASN A 75 2.50 -25.62 10.07
CA ASN A 75 1.32 -26.45 10.27
C ASN A 75 0.08 -25.56 10.14
N LEU A 76 -0.89 -26.03 9.40
CA LEU A 76 -2.18 -25.36 9.27
C LEU A 76 -3.10 -25.73 10.44
N LYS A 77 -4.14 -24.95 10.60
CA LYS A 77 -5.21 -25.24 11.55
C LYS A 77 -5.88 -26.56 11.21
N ASP A 78 -6.14 -27.35 12.24
CA ASP A 78 -6.91 -28.58 12.11
C ASP A 78 -8.35 -28.28 11.64
N ASP A 79 -8.76 -28.91 10.57
CA ASP A 79 -10.12 -28.80 9.98
C ASP A 79 -11.07 -29.88 10.49
N GLY A 80 -10.60 -30.76 11.41
CA GLY A 80 -11.38 -31.87 11.95
C GLY A 80 -11.40 -33.11 11.07
N SER A 81 -10.65 -33.12 9.94
CA SER A 81 -10.54 -34.29 9.05
C SER A 81 -9.71 -35.42 9.63
N GLY A 82 -8.93 -35.14 10.69
CA GLY A 82 -7.95 -36.08 11.27
C GLY A 82 -6.66 -36.18 10.47
N THR A 83 -6.48 -35.35 9.42
CA THR A 83 -5.26 -35.24 8.63
C THR A 83 -4.54 -33.94 8.97
N SER A 84 -3.24 -34.02 9.22
CA SER A 84 -2.44 -32.80 9.43
C SER A 84 -2.01 -32.22 8.10
N HIS A 85 -2.30 -30.95 7.88
CA HIS A 85 -1.93 -30.22 6.67
C HIS A 85 -0.83 -29.21 6.95
N TYR A 86 0.01 -28.97 5.94
CA TYR A 86 1.17 -28.10 6.01
C TYR A 86 1.23 -27.17 4.81
N VAL A 87 1.82 -26.01 5.01
CA VAL A 87 2.16 -25.11 3.91
C VAL A 87 3.64 -24.74 4.00
N GLN A 88 4.35 -24.78 2.89
CA GLN A 88 5.70 -24.23 2.81
C GLN A 88 5.60 -22.80 2.29
N VAL A 89 6.03 -21.84 3.11
CA VAL A 89 5.91 -20.40 2.83
C VAL A 89 7.27 -19.73 2.90
N GLY A 90 7.62 -19.01 1.85
CA GLY A 90 8.70 -18.02 1.81
C GLY A 90 8.08 -16.65 1.56
N LEU A 91 8.65 -15.61 2.16
CA LEU A 91 8.15 -14.25 2.08
C LEU A 91 9.19 -13.31 1.48
N THR A 92 8.71 -12.30 0.77
CA THR A 92 9.48 -11.12 0.40
C THR A 92 8.77 -9.90 0.97
N LEU A 93 9.47 -9.15 1.83
CA LEU A 93 9.00 -7.86 2.32
C LEU A 93 9.45 -6.77 1.35
N GLU A 94 8.54 -5.88 0.99
CA GLU A 94 8.84 -4.71 0.19
C GLU A 94 8.86 -3.49 1.11
N MET A 95 9.96 -2.74 1.07
CA MET A 95 10.25 -1.65 2.00
C MET A 95 10.58 -0.36 1.26
N ASP A 96 10.21 0.76 1.86
CA ASP A 96 10.53 2.11 1.38
C ASP A 96 11.84 2.62 2.01
N LYS A 97 12.90 2.73 1.18
CA LYS A 97 14.20 3.27 1.60
C LYS A 97 14.15 4.75 2.01
N SER A 98 13.16 5.50 1.51
CA SER A 98 13.00 6.91 1.87
C SER A 98 12.39 7.11 3.25
N SER A 99 11.90 6.03 3.86
CA SER A 99 11.34 6.03 5.20
C SER A 99 12.42 6.29 6.26
N LYS A 100 12.08 7.10 7.26
CA LYS A 100 13.04 7.52 8.32
C LYS A 100 13.55 6.36 9.17
N ASP A 101 12.78 5.30 9.27
CA ASP A 101 13.07 4.12 10.08
C ASP A 101 13.66 2.96 9.27
N TYR A 102 13.87 3.15 7.94
CA TYR A 102 14.39 2.10 7.07
C TYR A 102 15.72 1.53 7.56
N GLU A 103 16.73 2.36 7.85
CA GLU A 103 18.07 1.90 8.25
C GLU A 103 18.03 1.08 9.57
N SER A 104 17.25 1.55 10.54
CA SER A 104 17.11 0.86 11.82
C SER A 104 16.34 -0.45 11.65
N LEU A 105 15.27 -0.45 10.85
CA LEU A 105 14.49 -1.65 10.55
C LEU A 105 15.35 -2.67 9.80
N ASN A 106 16.05 -2.25 8.75
CA ASN A 106 16.91 -3.13 7.97
C ASN A 106 17.98 -3.82 8.84
N THR A 107 18.59 -3.09 9.76
CA THR A 107 19.54 -3.67 10.72
C THR A 107 18.87 -4.75 11.58
N VAL A 108 17.71 -4.46 12.14
CA VAL A 108 16.93 -5.43 12.95
C VAL A 108 16.56 -6.66 12.16
N LEU A 109 16.14 -6.51 10.90
CA LEU A 109 15.77 -7.63 10.03
C LEU A 109 16.98 -8.52 9.70
N GLN A 110 18.17 -7.93 9.49
CA GLN A 110 19.40 -8.68 9.25
C GLN A 110 19.86 -9.49 10.49
N GLU A 111 19.66 -8.93 11.68
CA GLU A 111 20.07 -9.57 12.93
C GLU A 111 19.03 -10.60 13.45
N ALA A 112 17.76 -10.34 13.24
CA ALA A 112 16.63 -11.10 13.81
C ALA A 112 15.60 -11.57 12.77
N GLY A 113 16.05 -11.94 11.57
CA GLY A 113 15.15 -12.34 10.46
C GLY A 113 14.20 -13.50 10.78
N GLY A 114 14.58 -14.38 11.71
CA GLY A 114 13.70 -15.44 12.22
C GLY A 114 12.42 -14.93 12.87
N ALA A 115 12.47 -13.75 13.50
CA ALA A 115 11.30 -13.14 14.14
C ALA A 115 10.23 -12.67 13.15
N VAL A 116 10.60 -12.40 11.90
CA VAL A 116 9.66 -12.10 10.81
C VAL A 116 8.86 -13.36 10.45
N PHE A 117 9.57 -14.48 10.28
CA PHE A 117 8.90 -15.73 9.96
C PHE A 117 8.02 -16.24 11.10
N ASP A 118 8.43 -16.05 12.35
CA ASP A 118 7.60 -16.41 13.51
C ASP A 118 6.29 -15.64 13.54
N GLU A 119 6.29 -14.37 13.14
CA GLU A 119 5.07 -13.57 13.03
C GLU A 119 4.17 -14.08 11.91
N ALA A 120 4.74 -14.36 10.74
CA ALA A 120 4.00 -14.95 9.63
C ALA A 120 3.41 -16.32 9.99
N ARG A 121 4.16 -17.16 10.72
CA ARG A 121 3.69 -18.45 11.23
C ARG A 121 2.48 -18.26 12.14
N ASN A 122 2.53 -17.31 13.07
CA ASN A 122 1.44 -17.03 14.00
C ASN A 122 0.14 -16.66 13.28
N VAL A 123 0.24 -15.97 12.15
CA VAL A 123 -0.92 -15.65 11.31
C VAL A 123 -1.41 -16.91 10.57
N ILE A 124 -0.52 -17.55 9.80
CA ILE A 124 -0.85 -18.64 8.88
C ILE A 124 -1.43 -19.87 9.59
N GLN A 125 -0.94 -20.20 10.78
CA GLN A 125 -1.43 -21.35 11.56
C GLN A 125 -2.89 -21.25 12.01
N ASN A 126 -3.53 -20.09 11.84
CA ASN A 126 -4.95 -19.91 12.15
C ASN A 126 -5.88 -20.29 10.98
N TYR A 127 -5.31 -20.56 9.80
CA TYR A 127 -6.05 -20.91 8.59
C TYR A 127 -6.02 -22.40 8.32
N THR A 128 -7.12 -22.94 7.81
CA THR A 128 -7.27 -24.34 7.38
C THR A 128 -6.69 -24.56 6.00
N TYR A 129 -6.57 -25.83 5.59
CA TYR A 129 -6.10 -26.18 4.24
C TYR A 129 -6.96 -25.61 3.12
N GLU A 130 -8.30 -25.69 3.25
CA GLU A 130 -9.23 -25.12 2.27
C GLU A 130 -9.07 -23.61 2.13
N GLU A 131 -8.93 -22.91 3.25
CA GLU A 131 -8.76 -21.45 3.28
C GLU A 131 -7.48 -21.03 2.58
N VAL A 132 -6.35 -21.65 2.85
CA VAL A 132 -5.06 -21.27 2.24
C VAL A 132 -4.94 -21.62 0.75
N THR A 133 -5.83 -22.46 0.20
CA THR A 133 -5.89 -22.75 -1.23
C THR A 133 -6.70 -21.71 -2.01
N ASP A 134 -7.53 -20.91 -1.35
CA ASP A 134 -8.27 -19.82 -1.97
C ASP A 134 -7.36 -18.60 -2.16
N GLN A 135 -7.27 -18.11 -3.40
CA GLN A 135 -6.42 -16.97 -3.76
C GLN A 135 -6.84 -15.68 -3.02
N LYS A 136 -8.13 -15.49 -2.75
CA LYS A 136 -8.60 -14.31 -2.01
C LYS A 136 -8.14 -14.36 -0.55
N VAL A 137 -8.20 -15.54 0.06
CA VAL A 137 -7.72 -15.74 1.42
C VAL A 137 -6.19 -15.58 1.48
N GLN A 138 -5.45 -15.98 0.44
CA GLN A 138 -4.01 -15.71 0.39
C GLN A 138 -3.69 -14.21 0.41
N GLU A 139 -4.50 -13.36 -0.23
CA GLU A 139 -4.32 -11.90 -0.15
C GLU A 139 -4.66 -11.37 1.26
N GLU A 140 -5.69 -11.93 1.91
CA GLU A 140 -6.00 -11.60 3.31
C GLU A 140 -4.86 -12.01 4.24
N ILE A 141 -4.29 -13.19 4.08
CA ILE A 141 -3.12 -13.67 4.85
C ILE A 141 -1.94 -12.71 4.70
N LYS A 142 -1.62 -12.26 3.48
CA LYS A 142 -0.55 -11.29 3.24
C LYS A 142 -0.80 -9.98 3.98
N LYS A 143 -2.03 -9.49 3.94
CA LYS A 143 -2.43 -8.28 4.65
C LYS A 143 -2.32 -8.44 6.16
N ASP A 144 -2.80 -9.54 6.71
CA ASP A 144 -2.72 -9.81 8.16
C ASP A 144 -1.26 -9.93 8.63
N ILE A 145 -0.39 -10.55 7.82
CA ILE A 145 1.05 -10.61 8.11
C ILE A 145 1.66 -9.20 8.07
N LEU A 146 1.31 -8.38 7.06
CA LEU A 146 1.79 -7.01 6.95
C LEU A 146 1.40 -6.18 8.17
N ASP A 147 0.12 -6.19 8.53
CA ASP A 147 -0.42 -5.46 9.68
C ASP A 147 0.27 -5.90 10.99
N SER A 148 0.50 -7.20 11.14
CA SER A 148 1.19 -7.77 12.30
C SER A 148 2.64 -7.30 12.40
N LEU A 149 3.38 -7.32 11.27
CA LEU A 149 4.77 -6.86 11.21
C LEU A 149 4.88 -5.34 11.43
N GLN A 150 4.00 -4.56 10.81
CA GLN A 150 3.95 -3.11 11.01
C GLN A 150 3.68 -2.75 12.47
N LYS A 151 2.78 -3.48 13.12
CA LYS A 151 2.49 -3.30 14.55
C LYS A 151 3.66 -3.72 15.43
N LYS A 152 4.30 -4.86 15.14
CA LYS A 152 5.43 -5.40 15.92
C LYS A 152 6.64 -4.48 15.90
N TYR A 153 6.96 -3.94 14.73
CA TYR A 153 8.11 -3.05 14.53
C TYR A 153 7.76 -1.56 14.64
N ALA A 154 6.48 -1.23 14.86
CA ALA A 154 5.95 0.14 14.93
C ALA A 154 6.38 0.98 13.71
N THR A 155 6.30 0.42 12.50
CA THR A 155 6.80 0.99 11.25
C THR A 155 5.76 0.94 10.14
N GLN A 156 5.82 1.91 9.23
CA GLN A 156 5.12 1.88 7.92
C GLN A 156 6.10 1.68 6.76
N CYS A 157 7.39 1.48 7.07
CA CYS A 157 8.45 1.26 6.08
C CYS A 157 8.20 -0.02 5.26
N ILE A 158 7.67 -1.09 5.87
CA ILE A 158 7.19 -2.27 5.15
C ILE A 158 5.82 -1.90 4.57
N TYR A 159 5.70 -1.82 3.25
CA TYR A 159 4.45 -1.42 2.61
C TYR A 159 3.75 -2.56 1.86
N ASN A 160 4.45 -3.65 1.56
CA ASN A 160 3.86 -4.81 0.89
C ASN A 160 4.57 -6.11 1.27
N ILE A 161 3.85 -7.23 1.12
CA ILE A 161 4.37 -8.59 1.30
C ILE A 161 3.98 -9.44 0.11
N SER A 162 4.95 -10.17 -0.43
CA SER A 162 4.75 -11.15 -1.47
C SER A 162 5.18 -12.54 -0.98
N PHE A 163 4.51 -13.59 -1.46
CA PHE A 163 4.97 -14.95 -1.25
C PHE A 163 6.03 -15.31 -2.29
N SER A 164 7.29 -15.47 -1.88
CA SER A 164 8.35 -16.00 -2.73
C SER A 164 8.19 -17.49 -3.00
N LYS A 165 7.52 -18.19 -2.08
CA LYS A 165 7.10 -19.59 -2.22
C LYS A 165 5.82 -19.80 -1.42
N PHE A 166 4.86 -20.55 -2.01
CA PHE A 166 3.65 -20.97 -1.33
C PHE A 166 3.23 -22.34 -1.89
N THR A 167 3.37 -23.39 -1.10
CA THR A 167 3.08 -24.76 -1.54
C THR A 167 2.40 -25.51 -0.41
N THR A 168 1.18 -25.98 -0.63
CA THR A 168 0.37 -26.74 0.32
C THR A 168 0.58 -28.25 0.16
N GLN A 169 0.52 -28.98 1.26
CA GLN A 169 0.55 -30.44 1.30
C GLN A 169 -0.45 -30.96 2.34
#